data_59a102d7c2d6e0c46ef4a22c105aa681
#
_entry.id   59a102d7c2d6e0c46ef4a22c105aa681
#
_cell.length_a   1.000
_cell.length_b   1.000
_cell.length_c   1.000
_cell.angle_alpha   90.00
_cell.angle_beta   90.00
_cell.angle_gamma   90.00
#
_symmetry.space_group_name_H-M   'P 1'
#
loop_
_entity.id
_entity.type
_entity.pdbx_description
1 polymer ?
#
loop_
_entity_poly.entity_id
_entity_poly.type
_entity_poly.pdbx_seq_one_letter_code
_entity_poly.pdbx_strand_id
1 'polypeptide(L)'
;MQADKVFKALGDPTRRKLLDLLCETNGQTLGQLCENLDMARQSATQHLEILETANLVSTVRRGREKLHFINPVPLHEVYERWVRKFERQRLSLLHDLKKELEGE
;
A
#
# COMPACT_ATOMS: atom_id res chain seq x y z
N MET A 1 9.58 -2.12 13.05
CA MET A 1 8.77 -1.66 11.91
C MET A 1 9.41 -0.40 11.30
N GLN A 2 9.48 -0.33 9.99
CA GLN A 2 10.07 0.83 9.29
C GLN A 2 9.00 1.86 8.90
N ALA A 3 8.24 2.30 9.88
CA ALA A 3 7.07 3.17 9.68
C ALA A 3 7.42 4.47 8.96
N ASP A 4 8.52 5.10 9.33
CA ASP A 4 8.93 6.39 8.74
C ASP A 4 9.17 6.27 7.23
N LYS A 5 9.80 5.20 6.78
CA LYS A 5 10.02 4.94 5.35
C LYS A 5 8.71 4.71 4.62
N VAL A 6 7.78 4.00 5.25
CA VAL A 6 6.44 3.75 4.70
C VAL A 6 5.69 5.07 4.52
N PHE A 7 5.63 5.90 5.55
CA PHE A 7 4.92 7.19 5.49
C PHE A 7 5.56 8.14 4.49
N LYS A 8 6.88 8.18 4.43
CA LYS A 8 7.59 9.00 3.44
C LYS A 8 7.25 8.56 2.03
N ALA A 9 7.26 7.25 1.77
CA ALA A 9 6.92 6.71 0.46
C ALA A 9 5.47 7.03 0.08
N LEU A 10 4.54 6.92 1.03
CA LEU A 10 3.12 7.21 0.81
C LEU A 10 2.82 8.72 0.72
N GLY A 11 3.76 9.57 1.10
CA GLY A 11 3.58 11.03 1.12
C GLY A 11 3.56 11.70 -0.26
N ASP A 12 3.75 10.95 -1.32
CA ASP A 12 3.77 11.48 -2.70
C ASP A 12 2.60 10.90 -3.50
N PRO A 13 1.81 11.75 -4.19
CA PRO A 13 0.64 11.26 -4.94
C PRO A 13 0.99 10.34 -6.10
N THR A 14 2.14 10.52 -6.73
CA THR A 14 2.59 9.64 -7.81
C THR A 14 2.90 8.25 -7.30
N ARG A 15 3.55 8.16 -6.15
CA ARG A 15 3.84 6.86 -5.54
C ARG A 15 2.57 6.14 -5.11
N ARG A 16 1.58 6.85 -4.57
CA ARG A 16 0.28 6.26 -4.25
C ARG A 16 -0.41 5.74 -5.52
N LYS A 17 -0.31 6.49 -6.62
CA LYS A 17 -0.88 6.07 -7.91
C LYS A 17 -0.20 4.81 -8.45
N LEU A 18 1.12 4.69 -8.29
CA LEU A 18 1.84 3.47 -8.64
C LEU A 18 1.33 2.26 -7.85
N LEU A 19 1.11 2.44 -6.56
CA LEU A 19 0.54 1.38 -5.72
C LEU A 19 -0.89 1.03 -6.16
N ASP A 20 -1.71 2.00 -6.52
CA ASP A 20 -3.05 1.77 -7.05
C ASP A 20 -3.01 0.93 -8.33
N LEU A 21 -2.10 1.25 -9.24
CA LEU A 21 -1.93 0.50 -10.49
C LEU A 21 -1.51 -0.94 -10.23
N LEU A 22 -0.63 -1.17 -9.26
CA LEU A 22 -0.21 -2.52 -8.88
C LEU A 22 -1.33 -3.28 -8.16
N CYS A 23 -2.18 -2.59 -7.40
CA CYS A 23 -3.36 -3.22 -6.82
C CYS A 23 -4.35 -3.71 -7.88
N GLU A 24 -4.51 -2.95 -8.95
CA GLU A 24 -5.38 -3.31 -10.07
C GLU A 24 -4.80 -4.49 -10.86
N THR A 25 -3.51 -4.42 -11.19
CA THR A 25 -2.81 -5.45 -11.95
C THR A 25 -1.41 -5.61 -11.39
N ASN A 26 -1.21 -6.63 -10.58
CA ASN A 26 0.08 -6.92 -9.97
C ASN A 26 1.04 -7.52 -11.02
N GLY A 27 2.34 -7.36 -10.81
CA GLY A 27 3.34 -7.94 -11.69
C GLY A 27 3.58 -7.15 -12.97
N GLN A 28 3.57 -5.83 -12.90
CA GLN A 28 3.79 -4.97 -14.07
C GLN A 28 5.26 -4.60 -14.23
N THR A 29 5.66 -4.44 -15.52
CA THR A 29 6.96 -3.91 -15.87
C THR A 29 6.97 -2.39 -15.73
N LEU A 30 8.18 -1.80 -15.73
CA LEU A 30 8.33 -0.33 -15.72
C LEU A 30 7.59 0.30 -16.90
N GLY A 31 7.71 -0.30 -18.09
CA GLY A 31 7.04 0.20 -19.30
C GLY A 31 5.52 0.23 -19.15
N GLN A 32 4.93 -0.83 -18.61
CA GLN A 32 3.50 -0.91 -18.38
C GLN A 32 3.01 0.15 -17.39
N LEU A 33 3.77 0.36 -16.32
CA LEU A 33 3.45 1.39 -15.34
C LEU A 33 3.53 2.80 -15.93
N CYS A 34 4.54 3.06 -16.75
CA CYS A 34 4.73 4.37 -17.41
C CYS A 34 3.61 4.69 -18.39
N GLU A 35 3.07 3.70 -19.09
CA GLU A 35 1.95 3.89 -20.02
C GLU A 35 0.73 4.48 -19.31
N ASN A 36 0.51 4.12 -18.06
CA ASN A 36 -0.65 4.55 -17.29
C ASN A 36 -0.42 5.83 -16.48
N LEU A 37 0.83 6.30 -16.42
CA LEU A 37 1.19 7.46 -15.58
C LEU A 37 1.52 8.72 -16.36
N ASP A 38 1.70 8.62 -17.67
CA ASP A 38 2.17 9.74 -18.50
C ASP A 38 3.43 10.39 -17.89
N MET A 39 4.42 9.56 -17.57
CA MET A 39 5.63 9.95 -16.86
C MET A 39 6.86 9.34 -17.52
N ALA A 40 7.95 10.08 -17.49
CA ALA A 40 9.24 9.60 -17.99
C ALA A 40 9.72 8.39 -17.17
N ARG A 41 10.36 7.43 -17.83
CA ARG A 41 10.90 6.22 -17.20
C ARG A 41 11.83 6.53 -16.04
N GLN A 42 12.66 7.56 -16.17
CA GLN A 42 13.61 7.94 -15.13
C GLN A 42 12.88 8.38 -13.85
N SER A 43 11.83 9.18 -13.99
CA SER A 43 11.02 9.63 -12.84
C SER A 43 10.30 8.46 -12.18
N ALA A 44 9.70 7.59 -12.99
CA ALA A 44 9.01 6.39 -12.48
C ALA A 44 9.99 5.47 -11.74
N THR A 45 11.20 5.29 -12.27
CA THR A 45 12.25 4.49 -11.63
C THR A 45 12.59 5.03 -10.25
N GLN A 46 12.76 6.35 -10.12
CA GLN A 46 13.06 6.98 -8.83
C GLN A 46 11.95 6.75 -7.80
N HIS A 47 10.70 6.88 -8.21
CA HIS A 47 9.55 6.63 -7.33
C HIS A 47 9.47 5.16 -6.92
N LEU A 48 9.72 4.24 -7.86
CA LEU A 48 9.71 2.81 -7.58
C LEU A 48 10.84 2.42 -6.62
N GLU A 49 12.01 3.03 -6.74
CA GLU A 49 13.13 2.78 -5.82
C GLU A 49 12.77 3.18 -4.38
N ILE A 50 12.07 4.29 -4.21
CA ILE A 50 11.60 4.73 -2.89
C ILE A 50 10.59 3.71 -2.32
N LEU A 51 9.67 3.23 -3.15
CA LEU A 51 8.71 2.21 -2.75
C LEU A 51 9.37 0.88 -2.39
N GLU A 52 10.39 0.47 -3.17
CA GLU A 52 11.17 -0.74 -2.89
C GLU A 52 11.94 -0.60 -1.58
N THR A 53 12.57 0.55 -1.34
CA THR A 53 13.30 0.82 -0.10
C THR A 53 12.40 0.77 1.12
N ALA A 54 11.15 1.21 0.98
CA ALA A 54 10.14 1.13 2.04
C ALA A 54 9.50 -0.27 2.15
N ASN A 55 9.92 -1.21 1.31
CA ASN A 55 9.39 -2.57 1.24
C ASN A 55 7.91 -2.64 0.87
N LEU A 56 7.40 -1.60 0.20
CA LEU A 56 6.02 -1.55 -0.30
C LEU A 56 5.87 -2.20 -1.67
N VAL A 57 6.99 -2.31 -2.40
CA VAL A 57 7.06 -2.97 -3.70
C VAL A 57 8.20 -3.98 -3.66
N SER A 58 7.94 -5.18 -4.13
CA SER A 58 8.96 -6.20 -4.37
C SER A 58 9.06 -6.46 -5.87
N THR A 59 10.19 -6.99 -6.31
CA THR A 59 10.44 -7.22 -7.72
C THR A 59 10.88 -8.65 -7.97
N VAL A 60 10.52 -9.15 -9.15
CA VAL A 60 10.94 -10.48 -9.63
C VAL A 60 11.45 -10.32 -11.05
N ARG A 61 12.60 -10.90 -11.34
CA ARG A 61 13.13 -10.96 -12.69
C ARG A 61 12.54 -12.14 -13.44
N ARG A 62 12.04 -11.88 -14.64
CA ARG A 62 11.59 -12.91 -15.57
C ARG A 62 12.20 -12.61 -16.93
N GLY A 63 13.26 -13.34 -17.28
CA GLY A 63 14.05 -13.05 -18.48
C GLY A 63 14.72 -11.69 -18.37
N ARG A 64 14.45 -10.80 -19.33
CA ARG A 64 14.97 -9.44 -19.35
C ARG A 64 14.08 -8.44 -18.62
N GLU A 65 12.90 -8.89 -18.20
CA GLU A 65 11.91 -8.04 -17.56
C GLU A 65 12.02 -8.08 -16.04
N LYS A 66 11.80 -6.93 -15.43
CA LYS A 66 11.66 -6.79 -13.97
C LYS A 66 10.20 -6.51 -13.70
N LEU A 67 9.54 -7.42 -13.00
CA LEU A 67 8.13 -7.30 -12.65
C LEU A 67 7.99 -6.74 -11.24
N HIS A 68 7.07 -5.80 -11.08
CA HIS A 68 6.82 -5.11 -9.81
C HIS A 68 5.55 -5.64 -9.17
N PHE A 69 5.63 -5.94 -7.88
CA PHE A 69 4.52 -6.47 -7.09
C PHE A 69 4.33 -5.61 -5.87
N ILE A 70 3.08 -5.29 -5.53
CA ILE A 70 2.80 -4.63 -4.28
C ILE A 70 3.04 -5.61 -3.13
N ASN A 71 3.69 -5.12 -2.07
CA ASN A 71 3.87 -5.86 -0.83
C ASN A 71 3.01 -5.21 0.25
N PRO A 72 1.90 -5.84 0.65
CA PRO A 72 1.00 -5.23 1.62
C PRO A 72 1.46 -5.34 3.06
N VAL A 73 2.53 -6.10 3.34
CA VAL A 73 2.98 -6.37 4.72
C VAL A 73 3.24 -5.10 5.53
N PRO A 74 3.99 -4.09 5.03
CA PRO A 74 4.21 -2.87 5.82
C PRO A 74 2.92 -2.10 6.10
N LEU A 75 1.97 -2.11 5.17
CA LEU A 75 0.67 -1.47 5.35
C LEU A 75 -0.15 -2.21 6.41
N HIS A 76 -0.10 -3.54 6.40
CA HIS A 76 -0.77 -4.35 7.40
C HIS A 76 -0.19 -4.11 8.80
N GLU A 77 1.13 -3.93 8.91
CA GLU A 77 1.78 -3.59 10.18
C GLU A 77 1.27 -2.26 10.74
N VAL A 78 1.11 -1.25 9.87
CA VAL A 78 0.53 0.05 10.26
C VAL A 78 -0.91 -0.15 10.73
N TYR A 79 -1.70 -0.91 9.98
CA TYR A 79 -3.07 -1.25 10.33
C TYR A 79 -3.17 -1.91 11.71
N GLU A 80 -2.38 -2.95 11.95
CA GLU A 80 -2.36 -3.69 13.21
C GLU A 80 -2.01 -2.78 14.39
N ARG A 81 -1.09 -1.85 14.18
CA ARG A 81 -0.62 -0.97 15.25
C ARG A 81 -1.64 0.09 15.66
N TRP A 82 -2.34 0.70 14.70
CA TRP A 82 -3.17 1.87 14.98
C TRP A 82 -4.64 1.72 14.62
N VAL A 83 -4.96 1.09 13.52
CA VAL A 83 -6.32 1.04 12.99
C VAL A 83 -7.15 -0.05 13.65
N ARG A 84 -6.60 -1.25 13.80
CA ARG A 84 -7.29 -2.39 14.37
C ARG A 84 -7.83 -2.12 15.78
N LYS A 85 -7.08 -1.37 16.55
CA LYS A 85 -7.49 -0.95 17.90
C LYS A 85 -8.78 -0.15 17.87
N PHE A 86 -8.88 0.80 16.94
CA PHE A 86 -10.09 1.60 16.76
C PHE A 86 -11.26 0.78 16.25
N GLU A 87 -11.03 -0.15 15.38
CA GLU A 87 -12.08 -1.05 14.88
C GLU A 87 -12.66 -1.90 16.01
N ARG A 88 -11.81 -2.42 16.89
CA ARG A 88 -12.28 -3.18 18.05
C ARG A 88 -13.12 -2.33 18.98
N GLN A 89 -12.72 -1.10 19.24
CA GLN A 89 -13.47 -0.15 20.07
C GLN A 89 -14.81 0.17 19.45
N ARG A 90 -14.84 0.40 18.14
CA ARG A 90 -16.06 0.68 17.41
C ARG A 90 -17.04 -0.50 17.48
N LEU A 91 -16.54 -1.71 17.29
CA LEU A 91 -17.34 -2.92 17.40
C LEU A 91 -17.89 -3.10 18.80
N SER A 92 -17.08 -2.83 19.83
CA SER A 92 -17.49 -2.89 21.22
C SER A 92 -18.63 -1.92 21.51
N LEU A 93 -18.50 -0.66 21.03
CA LEU A 93 -19.54 0.36 21.19
C LEU A 93 -20.85 -0.05 20.51
N LEU A 94 -20.78 -0.60 19.32
CA LEU A 94 -21.96 -1.08 18.59
C LEU A 94 -22.62 -2.25 19.33
N HIS A 95 -21.81 -3.14 19.88
CA HIS A 95 -22.31 -4.27 20.67
C HIS A 95 -23.03 -3.81 21.93
N ASP A 96 -22.44 -2.85 22.66
CA ASP A 96 -23.04 -2.29 23.87
C ASP A 96 -24.34 -1.56 23.56
N LEU A 97 -24.39 -0.82 22.46
CA LEU A 97 -25.60 -0.13 22.02
C LEU A 97 -26.71 -1.13 21.71
N LYS A 98 -26.39 -2.21 21.02
CA LYS A 98 -27.32 -3.28 20.71
C LYS A 98 -27.89 -3.90 21.99
N LYS A 99 -27.04 -4.14 22.98
CA LYS A 99 -27.44 -4.65 24.29
C LYS A 99 -28.43 -3.74 25.00
N GLU A 100 -28.17 -2.44 25.00
CA GLU A 100 -29.08 -1.46 25.61
C GLU A 100 -30.45 -1.47 24.94
N LEU A 101 -30.49 -1.57 23.61
CA LEU A 101 -31.73 -1.60 22.86
C LEU A 101 -32.50 -2.90 23.10
N GLU A 102 -31.83 -4.02 23.26
CA GLU A 102 -32.48 -5.33 23.53
C GLU A 102 -32.86 -5.47 25.00
N GLY A 103 -32.24 -4.75 25.91
CA GLY A 103 -32.51 -4.81 27.34
C GLY A 103 -33.75 -4.07 27.78
N GLU A 104 -34.41 -3.38 26.88
CA GLU A 104 -35.69 -2.72 27.13
C GLU A 104 -36.80 -3.70 26.83
#